data_e775908676fa170e5d7cc73a4a8325af
#
_entry.id   e775908676fa170e5d7cc73a4a8325af
#
_cell.length_a   1.000
_cell.length_b   1.000
_cell.length_c   1.000
_cell.angle_alpha   90.00
_cell.angle_beta   90.00
_cell.angle_gamma   90.00
#
_symmetry.space_group_name_H-M   'P 1'
#
loop_
_entity.id
_entity.type
_entity.pdbx_description
1 polymer ?
#
loop_
_entity_poly.entity_id
_entity_poly.type
_entity_poly.pdbx_seq_one_letter_code
_entity_poly.pdbx_strand_id
1 'polypeptide(L)'
;MAAPSPEQIAYMMAHADDDVRVNIVVCVSVCAFLSVVFVATRLFARWLHGNSLLLADYLIIFALCLYIPFSVALGMCTEAGLGKHVIFIKDARLLQIYFISSEIIYSVAIVTIKWSILTFYQRIFPNKWFQWALLGIAVFMGAWMFTTVFAISFQCIPIEYNWDTSIPGGHCINIGQLALVTSILNVLTDVAILILPLPLVWKLNVSQHRRWGLVLLFGLGGGACIVGITRAGYIGNLNATTDPTWDNIPAAYLSAIEILAGFLVACIPSYPVLFRRTIGKSQASKQSNPSSGKKVLGDSGRSADSRRRPVMSWNRITNTDEFELLSQAPANHHWEPIPEKPEGHFPDNDLRKEPGQAV
;
A
#
# COMPACT_ATOMS: atom_id res chain seq x y z
N MET A 1 7.85 -26.06 23.55
CA MET A 1 9.23 -26.07 22.99
C MET A 1 9.98 -27.22 23.62
N ALA A 2 10.74 -27.98 22.82
CA ALA A 2 11.58 -29.05 23.35
C ALA A 2 12.76 -28.44 24.10
N ALA A 3 13.16 -29.04 25.23
CA ALA A 3 14.38 -28.64 25.92
C ALA A 3 15.61 -28.94 25.05
N PRO A 4 16.61 -28.05 24.96
CA PRO A 4 17.81 -28.30 24.17
C PRO A 4 18.59 -29.50 24.69
N SER A 5 19.13 -30.33 23.78
CA SER A 5 19.97 -31.46 24.12
C SER A 5 21.32 -31.01 24.69
N PRO A 6 22.07 -31.86 25.45
CA PRO A 6 23.38 -31.51 25.96
C PRO A 6 24.38 -31.07 24.87
N GLU A 7 24.27 -31.66 23.66
CA GLU A 7 25.10 -31.29 22.51
C GLU A 7 24.74 -29.89 21.98
N GLN A 8 23.44 -29.54 21.93
CA GLN A 8 22.98 -28.22 21.56
C GLN A 8 23.40 -27.16 22.57
N ILE A 9 23.33 -27.47 23.87
CA ILE A 9 23.82 -26.57 24.92
C ILE A 9 25.34 -26.35 24.78
N ALA A 10 26.10 -27.39 24.50
CA ALA A 10 27.54 -27.28 24.27
C ALA A 10 27.86 -26.43 23.03
N TYR A 11 27.07 -26.58 21.94
CA TYR A 11 27.18 -25.74 20.75
C TYR A 11 26.90 -24.26 21.07
N MET A 12 25.78 -23.94 21.75
CA MET A 12 25.41 -22.59 22.15
C MET A 12 26.49 -21.96 23.08
N MET A 13 27.08 -22.76 23.99
CA MET A 13 28.17 -22.29 24.85
C MET A 13 29.43 -21.99 24.05
N ALA A 14 29.76 -22.79 23.03
CA ALA A 14 30.91 -22.54 22.17
C ALA A 14 30.74 -21.27 21.30
N HIS A 15 29.50 -20.86 21.07
CA HIS A 15 29.13 -19.66 20.28
C HIS A 15 28.57 -18.52 21.17
N ALA A 16 29.02 -18.44 22.42
CA ALA A 16 28.56 -17.43 23.38
C ALA A 16 28.84 -15.98 22.95
N ASP A 17 29.86 -15.79 22.10
CA ASP A 17 30.28 -14.50 21.57
C ASP A 17 29.42 -14.04 20.38
N ASP A 18 28.57 -14.92 19.81
CA ASP A 18 27.66 -14.57 18.72
C ASP A 18 26.60 -13.61 19.24
N ASP A 19 26.67 -12.36 18.79
CA ASP A 19 25.77 -11.28 19.19
C ASP A 19 25.38 -10.44 17.99
N VAL A 20 24.13 -10.56 17.56
CA VAL A 20 23.57 -9.80 16.42
C VAL A 20 22.58 -8.71 16.84
N ARG A 21 22.48 -8.40 18.13
CA ARG A 21 21.56 -7.39 18.68
C ARG A 21 21.75 -6.03 18.04
N VAL A 22 23.02 -5.59 17.89
CA VAL A 22 23.34 -4.31 17.25
C VAL A 22 22.83 -4.28 15.81
N ASN A 23 22.98 -5.37 15.07
CA ASN A 23 22.51 -5.47 13.68
C ASN A 23 20.99 -5.36 13.59
N ILE A 24 20.24 -5.96 14.53
CA ILE A 24 18.79 -5.86 14.61
C ILE A 24 18.38 -4.39 14.84
N VAL A 25 18.96 -3.73 15.84
CA VAL A 25 18.66 -2.33 16.18
C VAL A 25 18.97 -1.40 15.00
N VAL A 26 20.12 -1.59 14.35
CA VAL A 26 20.52 -0.78 13.18
C VAL A 26 19.51 -0.98 12.03
N CYS A 27 19.18 -2.22 11.69
CA CYS A 27 18.23 -2.52 10.62
C CYS A 27 16.87 -1.87 10.88
N VAL A 28 16.31 -2.07 12.08
CA VAL A 28 15.01 -1.53 12.47
C VAL A 28 15.03 0.00 12.48
N SER A 29 16.10 0.62 12.98
CA SER A 29 16.25 2.08 13.01
C SER A 29 16.33 2.67 11.59
N VAL A 30 17.09 2.04 10.69
CA VAL A 30 17.19 2.46 9.29
C VAL A 30 15.83 2.32 8.60
N CYS A 31 15.13 1.19 8.80
CA CYS A 31 13.79 0.99 8.24
C CYS A 31 12.79 2.04 8.79
N ALA A 32 12.84 2.37 10.07
CA ALA A 32 11.99 3.40 10.67
C ALA A 32 12.28 4.79 10.08
N PHE A 33 13.55 5.16 9.97
CA PHE A 33 13.95 6.42 9.35
C PHE A 33 13.47 6.53 7.90
N LEU A 34 13.68 5.50 7.08
CA LEU A 34 13.23 5.50 5.69
C LEU A 34 11.70 5.59 5.58
N SER A 35 10.96 4.94 6.49
CA SER A 35 9.49 5.02 6.53
C SER A 35 9.02 6.45 6.82
N VAL A 36 9.66 7.15 7.76
CA VAL A 36 9.40 8.58 8.04
C VAL A 36 9.66 9.41 6.78
N VAL A 37 10.78 9.19 6.09
CA VAL A 37 11.12 9.93 4.85
C VAL A 37 10.06 9.68 3.76
N PHE A 38 9.60 8.45 3.55
CA PHE A 38 8.59 8.15 2.53
C PHE A 38 7.24 8.79 2.85
N VAL A 39 6.79 8.74 4.10
CA VAL A 39 5.54 9.38 4.50
C VAL A 39 5.66 10.90 4.43
N ALA A 40 6.77 11.49 4.91
CA ALA A 40 7.01 12.92 4.83
C ALA A 40 7.02 13.43 3.38
N THR A 41 7.69 12.72 2.46
CA THR A 41 7.69 13.08 1.03
C THR A 41 6.30 12.97 0.41
N ARG A 42 5.48 11.97 0.78
CA ARG A 42 4.09 11.86 0.36
C ARG A 42 3.26 13.05 0.82
N LEU A 43 3.33 13.42 2.11
CA LEU A 43 2.58 14.55 2.67
C LEU A 43 3.05 15.88 2.08
N PHE A 44 4.35 16.05 1.92
CA PHE A 44 4.93 17.23 1.27
C PHE A 44 4.46 17.39 -0.19
N ALA A 45 4.39 16.28 -0.93
CA ALA A 45 3.84 16.27 -2.29
C ALA A 45 2.39 16.78 -2.31
N ARG A 46 1.55 16.35 -1.38
CA ARG A 46 0.16 16.81 -1.28
C ARG A 46 0.05 18.28 -0.89
N TRP A 47 0.85 18.70 0.09
CA TRP A 47 0.88 20.09 0.52
C TRP A 47 1.28 21.05 -0.60
N LEU A 48 2.30 20.70 -1.40
CA LEU A 48 2.74 21.49 -2.55
C LEU A 48 1.65 21.70 -3.60
N HIS A 49 0.67 20.79 -3.69
CA HIS A 49 -0.42 20.87 -4.66
C HIS A 49 -1.70 21.51 -4.11
N GLY A 50 -1.69 21.95 -2.85
CA GLY A 50 -2.86 22.54 -2.19
C GLY A 50 -4.01 21.56 -2.00
N ASN A 51 -3.75 20.24 -2.12
CA ASN A 51 -4.77 19.21 -1.99
C ASN A 51 -5.04 18.91 -0.50
N SER A 52 -6.32 18.74 -0.14
CA SER A 52 -6.71 18.26 1.18
C SER A 52 -6.20 16.85 1.44
N LEU A 53 -5.93 16.54 2.70
CA LEU A 53 -5.56 15.18 3.13
C LEU A 53 -6.74 14.23 2.89
N LEU A 54 -6.44 13.06 2.40
CA LEU A 54 -7.39 11.98 2.14
C LEU A 54 -7.37 10.96 3.29
N LEU A 55 -8.42 10.14 3.37
CA LEU A 55 -8.47 9.03 4.32
C LEU A 55 -7.22 8.14 4.21
N ALA A 56 -6.72 7.87 2.99
CA ALA A 56 -5.48 7.13 2.77
C ALA A 56 -4.25 7.79 3.42
N ASP A 57 -4.21 9.14 3.55
CA ASP A 57 -3.11 9.85 4.17
C ASP A 57 -3.19 9.80 5.70
N TYR A 58 -4.40 9.86 6.27
CA TYR A 58 -4.60 9.64 7.71
C TYR A 58 -4.24 8.23 8.12
N LEU A 59 -4.62 7.22 7.33
CA LEU A 59 -4.27 5.83 7.58
C LEU A 59 -2.76 5.60 7.56
N ILE A 60 -2.03 6.20 6.60
CA ILE A 60 -0.58 6.03 6.51
C ILE A 60 0.15 6.75 7.66
N ILE A 61 -0.34 7.92 8.11
CA ILE A 61 0.18 8.60 9.29
C ILE A 61 -0.05 7.75 10.54
N PHE A 62 -1.26 7.20 10.71
CA PHE A 62 -1.58 6.32 11.83
C PHE A 62 -0.69 5.06 11.83
N ALA A 63 -0.48 4.44 10.66
CA ALA A 63 0.44 3.31 10.54
C ALA A 63 1.88 3.69 10.92
N LEU A 64 2.35 4.89 10.59
CA LEU A 64 3.67 5.38 11.00
C LEU A 64 3.74 5.58 12.52
N CYS A 65 2.68 6.12 13.13
CA CYS A 65 2.57 6.24 14.59
C CYS A 65 2.61 4.88 15.30
N LEU A 66 2.16 3.80 14.65
CA LEU A 66 2.27 2.43 15.15
C LEU A 66 3.65 1.83 14.90
N TYR A 67 4.30 2.18 13.79
CA TYR A 67 5.61 1.63 13.44
C TYR A 67 6.73 2.07 14.38
N ILE A 68 6.64 3.29 14.93
CA ILE A 68 7.61 3.79 15.91
C ILE A 68 7.62 2.91 17.18
N PRO A 69 6.48 2.70 17.90
CA PRO A 69 6.47 1.84 19.06
C PRO A 69 6.79 0.37 18.73
N PHE A 70 6.45 -0.15 17.53
CA PHE A 70 6.90 -1.45 17.07
C PHE A 70 8.44 -1.53 17.05
N SER A 71 9.08 -0.52 16.47
CA SER A 71 10.54 -0.45 16.38
C SER A 71 11.20 -0.37 17.75
N VAL A 72 10.60 0.36 18.68
CA VAL A 72 11.05 0.44 20.07
C VAL A 72 10.87 -0.89 20.79
N ALA A 73 9.71 -1.54 20.65
CA ALA A 73 9.42 -2.83 21.27
C ALA A 73 10.42 -3.91 20.80
N LEU A 74 10.72 -3.93 19.49
CA LEU A 74 11.68 -4.87 18.92
C LEU A 74 13.11 -4.57 19.41
N GLY A 75 13.48 -3.30 19.57
CA GLY A 75 14.72 -2.90 20.21
C GLY A 75 14.81 -3.37 21.68
N MET A 76 13.72 -3.24 22.45
CA MET A 76 13.66 -3.74 23.83
C MET A 76 13.74 -5.28 23.91
N CYS A 77 13.23 -6.01 22.90
CA CYS A 77 13.44 -7.45 22.80
C CYS A 77 14.93 -7.81 22.72
N THR A 78 15.76 -7.00 22.04
CA THR A 78 17.21 -7.25 21.95
C THR A 78 17.91 -7.07 23.30
N GLU A 79 17.47 -6.11 24.10
CA GLU A 79 17.99 -5.92 25.47
C GLU A 79 17.60 -7.08 26.41
N ALA A 80 16.40 -7.66 26.20
CA ALA A 80 15.90 -8.80 26.98
C ALA A 80 16.54 -10.14 26.55
N GLY A 81 17.17 -10.23 25.35
CA GLY A 81 17.91 -11.42 24.92
C GLY A 81 17.68 -11.87 23.48
N LEU A 82 16.82 -11.21 22.71
CA LEU A 82 16.69 -11.48 21.28
C LEU A 82 18.02 -11.14 20.56
N GLY A 83 18.52 -12.05 19.74
CA GLY A 83 19.82 -11.88 19.06
C GLY A 83 20.97 -12.54 19.78
N LYS A 84 20.69 -13.31 20.84
CA LYS A 84 21.58 -14.27 21.53
C LYS A 84 20.89 -15.62 21.63
N HIS A 85 21.70 -16.66 21.89
CA HIS A 85 21.16 -18.00 22.13
C HIS A 85 20.29 -18.05 23.40
N VAL A 86 19.28 -18.94 23.40
CA VAL A 86 18.26 -19.02 24.46
C VAL A 86 18.84 -19.18 25.87
N ILE A 87 20.00 -19.82 26.03
CA ILE A 87 20.67 -20.01 27.31
C ILE A 87 21.24 -18.71 27.93
N PHE A 88 21.39 -17.63 27.14
CA PHE A 88 21.91 -16.32 27.57
C PHE A 88 20.80 -15.26 27.73
N ILE A 89 19.53 -15.66 27.76
CA ILE A 89 18.42 -14.75 28.02
C ILE A 89 18.54 -14.14 29.41
N LYS A 90 18.52 -12.82 29.50
CA LYS A 90 18.58 -12.10 30.77
C LYS A 90 17.26 -12.14 31.54
N ASP A 91 16.17 -11.89 30.85
CA ASP A 91 14.83 -11.85 31.44
C ASP A 91 13.80 -12.38 30.41
N ALA A 92 13.41 -13.63 30.58
CA ALA A 92 12.46 -14.30 29.72
C ALA A 92 11.06 -13.67 29.78
N ARG A 93 10.68 -13.12 30.96
CA ARG A 93 9.39 -12.44 31.14
C ARG A 93 9.30 -11.16 30.32
N LEU A 94 10.31 -10.30 30.43
CA LEU A 94 10.36 -9.06 29.67
C LEU A 94 10.44 -9.33 28.17
N LEU A 95 11.25 -10.32 27.76
CA LEU A 95 11.34 -10.73 26.35
C LEU A 95 9.96 -11.12 25.79
N GLN A 96 9.21 -11.95 26.52
CA GLN A 96 7.88 -12.40 26.10
C GLN A 96 6.87 -11.25 26.01
N ILE A 97 6.88 -10.32 26.99
CA ILE A 97 5.98 -9.15 26.98
C ILE A 97 6.27 -8.25 25.78
N TYR A 98 7.54 -7.94 25.51
CA TYR A 98 7.91 -7.10 24.37
C TYR A 98 7.64 -7.80 23.04
N PHE A 99 7.86 -9.12 22.96
CA PHE A 99 7.56 -9.91 21.77
C PHE A 99 6.05 -9.89 21.45
N ILE A 100 5.19 -10.20 22.42
CA ILE A 100 3.73 -10.14 22.28
C ILE A 100 3.30 -8.72 21.85
N SER A 101 3.83 -7.70 22.51
CA SER A 101 3.49 -6.30 22.18
C SER A 101 3.91 -5.94 20.75
N SER A 102 5.09 -6.36 20.31
CA SER A 102 5.57 -6.11 18.96
C SER A 102 4.71 -6.79 17.89
N GLU A 103 4.28 -8.04 18.12
CA GLU A 103 3.42 -8.78 17.20
C GLU A 103 2.02 -8.18 17.07
N ILE A 104 1.44 -7.69 18.17
CA ILE A 104 0.16 -6.98 18.16
C ILE A 104 0.28 -5.69 17.35
N ILE A 105 1.29 -4.87 17.63
CA ILE A 105 1.50 -3.59 16.95
C ILE A 105 1.79 -3.83 15.46
N TYR A 106 2.62 -4.84 15.13
CA TYR A 106 2.90 -5.25 13.76
C TYR A 106 1.60 -5.58 13.00
N SER A 107 0.74 -6.42 13.58
CA SER A 107 -0.50 -6.86 12.94
C SER A 107 -1.44 -5.69 12.62
N VAL A 108 -1.55 -4.72 13.53
CA VAL A 108 -2.37 -3.52 13.31
C VAL A 108 -1.73 -2.59 12.27
N ALA A 109 -0.41 -2.40 12.33
CA ALA A 109 0.30 -1.52 11.41
C ALA A 109 0.23 -2.00 9.97
N ILE A 110 0.49 -3.31 9.71
CA ILE A 110 0.49 -3.87 8.35
C ILE A 110 -0.89 -3.82 7.70
N VAL A 111 -1.96 -4.11 8.45
CA VAL A 111 -3.34 -4.01 7.95
C VAL A 111 -3.72 -2.55 7.67
N THR A 112 -3.30 -1.61 8.52
CA THR A 112 -3.56 -0.19 8.32
C THR A 112 -2.87 0.34 7.04
N ILE A 113 -1.64 -0.08 6.76
CA ILE A 113 -0.93 0.24 5.51
C ILE A 113 -1.72 -0.32 4.31
N LYS A 114 -2.14 -1.59 4.37
CA LYS A 114 -2.94 -2.22 3.31
C LYS A 114 -4.28 -1.48 3.11
N TRP A 115 -4.96 -1.05 4.16
CA TRP A 115 -6.17 -0.22 4.05
C TRP A 115 -5.90 1.13 3.38
N SER A 116 -4.74 1.76 3.64
CA SER A 116 -4.35 2.98 2.92
C SER A 116 -4.22 2.72 1.41
N ILE A 117 -3.64 1.58 1.00
CA ILE A 117 -3.51 1.19 -0.41
C ILE A 117 -4.89 0.92 -1.03
N LEU A 118 -5.77 0.18 -0.34
CA LEU A 118 -7.14 -0.10 -0.83
C LEU A 118 -7.97 1.18 -0.99
N THR A 119 -7.88 2.10 -0.02
CA THR A 119 -8.57 3.41 -0.08
C THR A 119 -8.08 4.24 -1.27
N PHE A 120 -6.80 4.15 -1.59
CA PHE A 120 -6.25 4.78 -2.79
C PHE A 120 -6.80 4.13 -4.07
N TYR A 121 -6.89 2.79 -4.15
CA TYR A 121 -7.47 2.09 -5.30
C TYR A 121 -8.95 2.41 -5.50
N GLN A 122 -9.72 2.51 -4.41
CA GLN A 122 -11.13 2.90 -4.44
C GLN A 122 -11.35 4.24 -5.16
N ARG A 123 -10.41 5.17 -5.00
CA ARG A 123 -10.50 6.48 -5.63
C ARG A 123 -10.15 6.47 -7.12
N ILE A 124 -9.22 5.60 -7.54
CA ILE A 124 -8.78 5.53 -8.95
C ILE A 124 -9.80 4.80 -9.82
N PHE A 125 -10.45 3.78 -9.29
CA PHE A 125 -11.32 2.90 -10.05
C PHE A 125 -12.77 2.98 -9.55
N PRO A 126 -13.65 3.80 -10.18
CA PRO A 126 -15.03 4.01 -9.72
C PRO A 126 -15.99 2.86 -10.06
N ASN A 127 -15.50 1.73 -10.59
CA ASN A 127 -16.32 0.58 -10.97
C ASN A 127 -16.94 -0.07 -9.72
N LYS A 128 -18.27 -0.24 -9.68
CA LYS A 128 -19.01 -0.80 -8.53
C LYS A 128 -18.55 -2.19 -8.14
N TRP A 129 -18.32 -3.09 -9.11
CA TRP A 129 -17.81 -4.44 -8.83
C TRP A 129 -16.45 -4.39 -8.12
N PHE A 130 -15.56 -3.55 -8.60
CA PHE A 130 -14.23 -3.38 -8.02
C PHE A 130 -14.30 -2.81 -6.58
N GLN A 131 -15.19 -1.86 -6.33
CA GLN A 131 -15.38 -1.29 -5.00
C GLN A 131 -15.92 -2.34 -3.99
N TRP A 132 -16.84 -3.22 -4.42
CA TRP A 132 -17.29 -4.32 -3.58
C TRP A 132 -16.17 -5.33 -3.28
N ALA A 133 -15.31 -5.63 -4.26
CA ALA A 133 -14.15 -6.49 -4.06
C ALA A 133 -13.15 -5.87 -3.07
N LEU A 134 -12.86 -4.55 -3.18
CA LEU A 134 -12.01 -3.82 -2.22
C LEU A 134 -12.60 -3.84 -0.82
N LEU A 135 -13.91 -3.62 -0.68
CA LEU A 135 -14.59 -3.67 0.61
C LEU A 135 -14.52 -5.07 1.22
N GLY A 136 -14.75 -6.11 0.42
CA GLY A 136 -14.64 -7.50 0.87
C GLY A 136 -13.25 -7.83 1.41
N ILE A 137 -12.19 -7.44 0.70
CA ILE A 137 -10.80 -7.62 1.16
C ILE A 137 -10.54 -6.78 2.43
N ALA A 138 -11.01 -5.54 2.49
CA ALA A 138 -10.81 -4.68 3.66
C ALA A 138 -11.48 -5.24 4.91
N VAL A 139 -12.71 -5.74 4.80
CA VAL A 139 -13.45 -6.38 5.90
C VAL A 139 -12.77 -7.68 6.33
N PHE A 140 -12.34 -8.51 5.37
CA PHE A 140 -11.62 -9.74 5.66
C PHE A 140 -10.33 -9.46 6.45
N MET A 141 -9.52 -8.48 6.02
CA MET A 141 -8.29 -8.10 6.73
C MET A 141 -8.59 -7.55 8.13
N GLY A 142 -9.65 -6.77 8.28
CA GLY A 142 -10.07 -6.26 9.59
C GLY A 142 -10.47 -7.38 10.55
N ALA A 143 -11.28 -8.32 10.07
CA ALA A 143 -11.69 -9.49 10.86
C ALA A 143 -10.49 -10.37 11.24
N TRP A 144 -9.62 -10.64 10.28
CA TRP A 144 -8.38 -11.39 10.53
C TRP A 144 -7.48 -10.69 11.53
N MET A 145 -7.22 -9.39 11.38
CA MET A 145 -6.43 -8.59 12.32
C MET A 145 -7.00 -8.68 13.74
N PHE A 146 -8.31 -8.48 13.88
CA PHE A 146 -8.99 -8.57 15.16
C PHE A 146 -8.83 -9.96 15.81
N THR A 147 -9.06 -11.01 15.02
CA THR A 147 -8.88 -12.40 15.47
C THR A 147 -7.43 -12.66 15.90
N THR A 148 -6.45 -12.16 15.14
CA THR A 148 -5.01 -12.33 15.44
C THR A 148 -4.64 -11.62 16.74
N VAL A 149 -5.04 -10.36 16.91
CA VAL A 149 -4.78 -9.59 18.13
C VAL A 149 -5.40 -10.28 19.35
N PHE A 150 -6.65 -10.77 19.23
CA PHE A 150 -7.30 -11.52 20.30
C PHE A 150 -6.57 -12.84 20.61
N ALA A 151 -6.22 -13.62 19.57
CA ALA A 151 -5.54 -14.90 19.74
C ALA A 151 -4.16 -14.74 20.39
N ILE A 152 -3.40 -13.69 20.02
CA ILE A 152 -2.09 -13.40 20.63
C ILE A 152 -2.26 -12.91 22.07
N SER A 153 -3.26 -12.08 22.36
CA SER A 153 -3.50 -11.57 23.71
C SER A 153 -3.93 -12.64 24.68
N PHE A 154 -4.73 -13.60 24.24
CA PHE A 154 -5.29 -14.68 25.06
C PHE A 154 -4.73 -16.07 24.69
N GLN A 155 -3.47 -16.11 24.23
CA GLN A 155 -2.86 -17.35 23.76
C GLN A 155 -2.62 -18.39 24.88
N CYS A 156 -2.61 -17.98 26.14
CA CYS A 156 -2.44 -18.86 27.29
C CYS A 156 -3.57 -18.69 28.30
N ILE A 157 -3.94 -19.78 28.96
CA ILE A 157 -4.93 -19.81 30.07
C ILE A 157 -4.27 -20.45 31.28
N PRO A 158 -4.14 -19.72 32.41
CA PRO A 158 -4.38 -18.27 32.57
C PRO A 158 -3.37 -17.42 31.78
N ILE A 159 -3.66 -16.11 31.58
CA ILE A 159 -2.80 -15.21 30.77
C ILE A 159 -1.38 -15.13 31.34
N GLU A 160 -1.24 -15.17 32.66
CA GLU A 160 0.03 -15.14 33.37
C GLU A 160 0.96 -16.30 32.99
N TYR A 161 0.41 -17.43 32.50
CA TYR A 161 1.19 -18.57 32.03
C TYR A 161 2.08 -18.24 30.84
N ASN A 162 1.83 -17.13 30.12
CA ASN A 162 2.74 -16.64 29.07
C ASN A 162 4.16 -16.36 29.55
N TRP A 163 4.32 -15.92 30.79
CA TRP A 163 5.62 -15.54 31.36
C TRP A 163 5.97 -16.28 32.64
N ASP A 164 5.01 -16.99 33.22
CA ASP A 164 5.20 -17.82 34.40
C ASP A 164 4.66 -19.23 34.15
N THR A 165 5.51 -20.09 33.63
CA THR A 165 5.18 -21.49 33.33
C THR A 165 5.07 -22.40 34.56
N SER A 166 5.34 -21.86 35.79
CA SER A 166 5.21 -22.63 37.01
C SER A 166 3.77 -22.78 37.52
N ILE A 167 2.82 -22.06 36.93
CA ILE A 167 1.39 -22.10 37.29
C ILE A 167 0.82 -23.49 36.93
N PRO A 168 0.30 -24.26 37.90
CA PRO A 168 -0.20 -25.59 37.64
C PRO A 168 -1.48 -25.54 36.81
N GLY A 169 -1.59 -26.42 35.78
CA GLY A 169 -2.75 -26.48 34.90
C GLY A 169 -2.79 -25.43 33.79
N GLY A 170 -1.78 -24.57 33.71
CA GLY A 170 -1.65 -23.62 32.61
C GLY A 170 -1.39 -24.31 31.27
N HIS A 171 -2.00 -23.81 30.21
CA HIS A 171 -1.79 -24.27 28.84
C HIS A 171 -1.86 -23.11 27.85
N CYS A 172 -1.13 -23.22 26.73
CA CYS A 172 -1.14 -22.26 25.65
C CYS A 172 -1.55 -22.92 24.33
N ILE A 173 -2.10 -22.13 23.42
CA ILE A 173 -2.27 -22.56 22.01
C ILE A 173 -0.90 -22.73 21.35
N ASN A 174 -0.85 -23.46 20.23
CA ASN A 174 0.38 -23.58 19.47
C ASN A 174 0.72 -22.27 18.77
N ILE A 175 1.59 -21.46 19.39
CA ILE A 175 1.96 -20.11 18.95
C ILE A 175 2.63 -20.15 17.57
N GLY A 176 3.46 -21.15 17.29
CA GLY A 176 4.11 -21.28 16.00
C GLY A 176 3.13 -21.58 14.86
N GLN A 177 2.10 -22.40 15.12
CA GLN A 177 1.02 -22.64 14.13
C GLN A 177 0.19 -21.37 13.91
N LEU A 178 -0.15 -20.64 14.97
CA LEU A 178 -0.85 -19.36 14.85
C LEU A 178 -0.04 -18.37 14.01
N ALA A 179 1.24 -18.19 14.31
CA ALA A 179 2.15 -17.30 13.60
C ALA A 179 2.30 -17.69 12.13
N LEU A 180 2.37 -18.99 11.82
CA LEU A 180 2.43 -19.49 10.45
C LEU A 180 1.15 -19.19 9.67
N VAL A 181 -0.02 -19.50 10.25
CA VAL A 181 -1.32 -19.23 9.61
C VAL A 181 -1.52 -17.74 9.35
N THR A 182 -1.20 -16.89 10.34
CA THR A 182 -1.32 -15.44 10.18
C THR A 182 -0.37 -14.90 9.12
N SER A 183 0.85 -15.45 9.01
CA SER A 183 1.81 -15.09 7.97
C SER A 183 1.36 -15.50 6.58
N ILE A 184 0.77 -16.69 6.43
CA ILE A 184 0.21 -17.14 5.15
C ILE A 184 -0.95 -16.22 4.71
N LEU A 185 -1.87 -15.90 5.63
CA LEU A 185 -2.99 -14.98 5.34
C LEU A 185 -2.51 -13.58 4.97
N ASN A 186 -1.44 -13.11 5.62
CA ASN A 186 -0.81 -11.84 5.29
C ASN A 186 -0.28 -11.83 3.84
N VAL A 187 0.44 -12.87 3.42
CA VAL A 187 0.94 -13.04 2.05
C VAL A 187 -0.21 -13.15 1.04
N LEU A 188 -1.24 -13.94 1.35
CA LEU A 188 -2.40 -14.09 0.46
C LEU A 188 -3.12 -12.76 0.22
N THR A 189 -3.24 -11.92 1.26
CA THR A 189 -3.82 -10.58 1.10
C THR A 189 -2.92 -9.64 0.31
N ASP A 190 -1.58 -9.74 0.42
CA ASP A 190 -0.64 -8.98 -0.42
C ASP A 190 -0.81 -9.34 -1.90
N VAL A 191 -0.84 -10.62 -2.21
CA VAL A 191 -1.06 -11.12 -3.57
C VAL A 191 -2.43 -10.69 -4.11
N ALA A 192 -3.48 -10.76 -3.27
CA ALA A 192 -4.82 -10.33 -3.66
C ALA A 192 -4.87 -8.83 -4.00
N ILE A 193 -4.26 -7.97 -3.16
CA ILE A 193 -4.17 -6.52 -3.39
C ILE A 193 -3.37 -6.20 -4.66
N LEU A 194 -2.31 -6.97 -4.92
CA LEU A 194 -1.48 -6.80 -6.12
C LEU A 194 -2.22 -7.19 -7.39
N ILE A 195 -2.92 -8.34 -7.40
CA ILE A 195 -3.60 -8.86 -8.59
C ILE A 195 -4.89 -8.08 -8.91
N LEU A 196 -5.58 -7.56 -7.90
CA LEU A 196 -6.91 -6.95 -8.04
C LEU A 196 -7.01 -5.86 -9.12
N PRO A 197 -6.06 -4.89 -9.27
CA PRO A 197 -6.14 -3.87 -10.31
C PRO A 197 -5.72 -4.37 -11.71
N LEU A 198 -5.05 -5.53 -11.85
CA LEU A 198 -4.53 -6.02 -13.14
C LEU A 198 -5.59 -6.12 -14.25
N PRO A 199 -6.77 -6.76 -14.02
CA PRO A 199 -7.77 -6.90 -15.08
C PRO A 199 -8.32 -5.55 -15.57
N LEU A 200 -8.38 -4.54 -14.69
CA LEU A 200 -8.85 -3.20 -15.05
C LEU A 200 -7.80 -2.46 -15.87
N VAL A 201 -6.52 -2.61 -15.50
CA VAL A 201 -5.41 -1.96 -16.19
C VAL A 201 -5.23 -2.50 -17.61
N TRP A 202 -5.39 -3.81 -17.81
CA TRP A 202 -5.26 -4.42 -19.15
C TRP A 202 -6.36 -3.99 -20.13
N LYS A 203 -7.55 -3.67 -19.60
CA LYS A 203 -8.68 -3.21 -20.43
C LYS A 203 -8.65 -1.71 -20.71
N LEU A 204 -7.81 -0.94 -20.01
CA LEU A 204 -7.77 0.52 -20.12
C LEU A 204 -6.57 0.94 -20.97
N ASN A 205 -6.80 1.75 -22.02
CA ASN A 205 -5.74 2.42 -22.77
C ASN A 205 -5.11 3.52 -21.91
N VAL A 206 -4.19 3.14 -21.04
CA VAL A 206 -3.49 4.08 -20.14
C VAL A 206 -2.31 4.73 -20.85
N SER A 207 -2.11 6.04 -20.59
CA SER A 207 -0.92 6.76 -21.07
C SER A 207 0.38 6.12 -20.56
N GLN A 208 1.48 6.24 -21.33
CA GLN A 208 2.76 5.64 -20.97
C GLN A 208 3.24 5.97 -19.55
N HIS A 209 3.02 7.20 -19.10
CA HIS A 209 3.39 7.61 -17.73
C HIS A 209 2.63 6.86 -16.63
N ARG A 210 1.33 6.59 -16.83
CA ARG A 210 0.53 5.78 -15.91
C ARG A 210 0.98 4.32 -15.91
N ARG A 211 1.39 3.80 -17.07
CA ARG A 211 1.95 2.45 -17.23
C ARG A 211 3.23 2.25 -16.41
N TRP A 212 4.15 3.20 -16.41
CA TRP A 212 5.37 3.15 -15.61
C TRP A 212 5.07 3.18 -14.10
N GLY A 213 4.12 4.00 -13.65
CA GLY A 213 3.68 3.99 -12.24
C GLY A 213 3.14 2.64 -11.80
N LEU A 214 2.40 1.96 -12.68
CA LEU A 214 1.89 0.61 -12.41
C LEU A 214 3.01 -0.44 -12.39
N VAL A 215 3.96 -0.39 -13.32
CA VAL A 215 5.12 -1.31 -13.34
C VAL A 215 5.92 -1.18 -12.04
N LEU A 216 6.15 0.04 -11.55
CA LEU A 216 6.81 0.26 -10.26
C LEU A 216 5.98 -0.29 -9.09
N LEU A 217 4.67 -0.07 -9.09
CA LEU A 217 3.78 -0.59 -8.06
C LEU A 217 3.82 -2.12 -8.01
N PHE A 218 3.75 -2.78 -9.18
CA PHE A 218 3.81 -4.24 -9.27
C PHE A 218 5.20 -4.81 -8.93
N GLY A 219 6.27 -4.14 -9.36
CA GLY A 219 7.64 -4.56 -9.05
C GLY A 219 7.92 -4.52 -7.54
N LEU A 220 7.58 -3.41 -6.89
CA LEU A 220 7.79 -3.24 -5.45
C LEU A 220 6.77 -4.03 -4.61
N GLY A 221 5.51 -4.12 -5.05
CA GLY A 221 4.50 -4.96 -4.40
C GLY A 221 4.86 -6.44 -4.48
N GLY A 222 5.37 -6.90 -5.64
CA GLY A 222 5.91 -8.26 -5.79
C GLY A 222 7.11 -8.51 -4.87
N GLY A 223 8.01 -7.52 -4.72
CA GLY A 223 9.09 -7.57 -3.75
C GLY A 223 8.60 -7.73 -2.31
N ALA A 224 7.57 -6.99 -1.91
CA ALA A 224 6.94 -7.13 -0.60
C ALA A 224 6.36 -8.53 -0.38
N CYS A 225 5.71 -9.12 -1.40
CA CYS A 225 5.22 -10.50 -1.34
C CYS A 225 6.36 -11.51 -1.12
N ILE A 226 7.52 -11.34 -1.80
CA ILE A 226 8.68 -12.21 -1.61
C ILE A 226 9.19 -12.13 -0.17
N VAL A 227 9.29 -10.93 0.41
CA VAL A 227 9.68 -10.73 1.82
C VAL A 227 8.72 -11.46 2.75
N GLY A 228 7.40 -11.31 2.54
CA GLY A 228 6.36 -11.99 3.33
C GLY A 228 6.43 -13.53 3.23
N ILE A 229 6.64 -14.07 2.02
CA ILE A 229 6.81 -15.52 1.80
C ILE A 229 8.05 -16.03 2.54
N THR A 230 9.17 -15.34 2.42
CA THR A 230 10.41 -15.68 3.10
C THR A 230 10.22 -15.69 4.62
N ARG A 231 9.53 -14.67 5.17
CA ARG A 231 9.19 -14.59 6.59
C ARG A 231 8.32 -15.77 7.05
N ALA A 232 7.28 -16.12 6.29
CA ALA A 232 6.43 -17.27 6.59
C ALA A 232 7.23 -18.58 6.61
N GLY A 233 8.21 -18.73 5.72
CA GLY A 233 9.12 -19.89 5.72
C GLY A 233 9.96 -19.99 6.99
N TYR A 234 10.55 -18.89 7.46
CA TYR A 234 11.30 -18.88 8.73
C TYR A 234 10.40 -19.18 9.92
N ILE A 235 9.22 -18.56 10.00
CA ILE A 235 8.25 -18.81 11.07
C ILE A 235 7.79 -20.28 11.09
N GLY A 236 7.61 -20.90 9.93
CA GLY A 236 7.24 -22.32 9.83
C GLY A 236 8.27 -23.24 10.49
N ASN A 237 9.56 -22.91 10.40
CA ASN A 237 10.64 -23.68 10.99
C ASN A 237 10.75 -23.50 12.52
N LEU A 238 10.25 -22.39 13.09
CA LEU A 238 10.31 -22.12 14.54
C LEU A 238 9.58 -23.14 15.40
N ASN A 239 8.63 -23.90 14.83
CA ASN A 239 7.93 -24.97 15.57
C ASN A 239 8.86 -26.14 15.97
N ALA A 240 9.95 -26.34 15.25
CA ALA A 240 10.89 -27.45 15.44
C ALA A 240 12.19 -27.03 16.16
N THR A 241 12.36 -25.74 16.44
CA THR A 241 13.62 -25.23 17.01
C THR A 241 13.72 -25.40 18.52
N THR A 242 14.93 -25.57 19.00
CA THR A 242 15.30 -25.56 20.42
C THR A 242 15.90 -24.21 20.85
N ASP A 243 16.16 -23.29 19.88
CA ASP A 243 16.71 -21.96 20.12
C ASP A 243 15.87 -20.86 19.44
N PRO A 244 14.67 -20.57 19.98
CA PRO A 244 13.74 -19.63 19.37
C PRO A 244 14.23 -18.19 19.35
N THR A 245 15.14 -17.79 20.24
CA THR A 245 15.67 -16.42 20.30
C THR A 245 16.70 -16.15 19.22
N TRP A 246 17.41 -17.17 18.76
CA TRP A 246 18.34 -17.09 17.65
C TRP A 246 17.63 -17.29 16.31
N ASP A 247 16.83 -18.32 16.20
CA ASP A 247 16.18 -18.69 14.94
C ASP A 247 15.06 -17.73 14.52
N ASN A 248 14.55 -16.90 15.45
CA ASN A 248 13.56 -15.84 15.14
C ASN A 248 14.19 -14.54 14.60
N ILE A 249 15.51 -14.41 14.60
CA ILE A 249 16.20 -13.20 14.12
C ILE A 249 15.83 -12.86 12.66
N PRO A 250 15.85 -13.82 11.71
CA PRO A 250 15.46 -13.51 10.33
C PRO A 250 14.00 -13.03 10.22
N ALA A 251 13.08 -13.59 11.00
CA ALA A 251 11.68 -13.15 11.01
C ALA A 251 11.54 -11.72 11.55
N ALA A 252 12.34 -11.32 12.54
CA ALA A 252 12.37 -9.97 13.07
C ALA A 252 12.84 -8.95 12.01
N TYR A 253 13.94 -9.23 11.29
CA TYR A 253 14.39 -8.39 10.17
C TYR A 253 13.33 -8.27 9.08
N LEU A 254 12.77 -9.41 8.67
CA LEU A 254 11.79 -9.45 7.59
C LEU A 254 10.50 -8.71 7.95
N SER A 255 10.07 -8.72 9.22
CA SER A 255 8.91 -7.95 9.67
C SER A 255 9.15 -6.43 9.53
N ALA A 256 10.33 -5.94 9.90
CA ALA A 256 10.69 -4.53 9.75
C ALA A 256 10.77 -4.12 8.27
N ILE A 257 11.37 -4.95 7.41
CA ILE A 257 11.50 -4.73 5.97
C ILE A 257 10.14 -4.79 5.28
N GLU A 258 9.25 -5.69 5.69
CA GLU A 258 7.89 -5.83 5.14
C GLU A 258 7.06 -4.58 5.38
N ILE A 259 7.07 -4.03 6.60
CA ILE A 259 6.41 -2.76 6.90
C ILE A 259 7.00 -1.62 6.07
N LEU A 260 8.34 -1.52 5.96
CA LEU A 260 9.01 -0.51 5.11
C LEU A 260 8.58 -0.64 3.66
N ALA A 261 8.53 -1.85 3.10
CA ALA A 261 8.06 -2.11 1.74
C ALA A 261 6.61 -1.68 1.57
N GLY A 262 5.76 -1.95 2.57
CA GLY A 262 4.37 -1.48 2.60
C GLY A 262 4.25 0.06 2.53
N PHE A 263 5.05 0.79 3.31
CA PHE A 263 5.11 2.26 3.25
C PHE A 263 5.56 2.74 1.86
N LEU A 264 6.59 2.12 1.31
CA LEU A 264 7.08 2.46 -0.03
C LEU A 264 5.98 2.28 -1.08
N VAL A 265 5.34 1.10 -1.12
CA VAL A 265 4.23 0.80 -2.05
C VAL A 265 3.07 1.79 -1.89
N ALA A 266 2.67 2.10 -0.66
CA ALA A 266 1.62 3.07 -0.39
C ALA A 266 1.97 4.49 -0.87
N CYS A 267 3.24 4.88 -0.84
CA CYS A 267 3.68 6.24 -1.20
C CYS A 267 3.91 6.44 -2.70
N ILE A 268 4.20 5.38 -3.49
CA ILE A 268 4.49 5.45 -4.93
C ILE A 268 3.48 6.28 -5.73
N PRO A 269 2.16 6.11 -5.54
CA PRO A 269 1.18 6.84 -6.35
C PRO A 269 1.25 8.36 -6.21
N SER A 270 1.89 8.87 -5.18
CA SER A 270 2.02 10.31 -4.94
C SER A 270 3.27 10.93 -5.63
N TYR A 271 4.26 10.12 -6.02
CA TYR A 271 5.52 10.60 -6.59
C TYR A 271 5.41 11.17 -8.02
N PRO A 272 4.61 10.65 -8.97
CA PRO A 272 4.50 11.23 -10.31
C PRO A 272 4.10 12.70 -10.30
N VAL A 273 3.38 13.11 -9.28
CA VAL A 273 2.94 14.48 -9.06
C VAL A 273 4.14 15.41 -8.75
N LEU A 274 5.12 14.94 -7.98
CA LEU A 274 6.37 15.69 -7.69
C LEU A 274 7.25 15.86 -8.93
N PHE A 275 7.41 14.80 -9.73
CA PHE A 275 8.29 14.82 -10.91
C PHE A 275 7.78 15.75 -12.02
N ARG A 276 6.47 15.90 -12.20
CA ARG A 276 5.91 16.79 -13.22
C ARG A 276 6.26 18.26 -13.00
N ARG A 277 6.36 18.72 -11.75
CA ARG A 277 6.65 20.13 -11.43
C ARG A 277 8.12 20.49 -11.56
N THR A 278 9.02 19.54 -11.26
CA THR A 278 10.47 19.73 -11.40
C THR A 278 10.89 19.77 -12.86
N ILE A 279 10.32 18.89 -13.71
CA ILE A 279 10.66 18.82 -15.14
C ILE A 279 9.95 19.94 -15.92
N GLY A 280 8.71 20.29 -15.59
CA GLY A 280 7.95 21.36 -16.25
C GLY A 280 8.55 22.76 -16.08
N LYS A 281 9.15 23.08 -14.93
CA LYS A 281 9.86 24.35 -14.72
C LYS A 281 11.15 24.46 -15.53
N SER A 282 11.83 23.34 -15.81
CA SER A 282 13.08 23.34 -16.60
C SER A 282 12.83 23.60 -18.09
N GLN A 283 11.65 23.32 -18.62
CA GLN A 283 11.31 23.61 -20.03
C GLN A 283 10.76 25.02 -20.24
N ALA A 284 10.07 25.58 -19.26
CA ALA A 284 9.54 26.95 -19.35
C ALA A 284 10.64 28.01 -19.34
N SER A 285 11.81 27.75 -18.75
CA SER A 285 12.94 28.67 -18.73
C SER A 285 13.79 28.69 -20.00
N LYS A 286 13.58 27.73 -20.91
CA LYS A 286 14.31 27.65 -22.19
C LYS A 286 13.60 28.30 -23.39
N GLN A 287 12.36 28.79 -23.21
CA GLN A 287 11.55 29.31 -24.31
C GLN A 287 11.31 30.83 -24.27
N SER A 288 12.08 31.58 -23.48
CA SER A 288 12.09 33.04 -23.50
C SER A 288 13.31 33.56 -24.25
N ASN A 289 13.34 33.42 -25.57
CA ASN A 289 14.15 34.24 -26.44
C ASN A 289 13.22 35.14 -27.23
N PRO A 290 13.16 36.47 -26.98
CA PRO A 290 12.43 37.38 -27.82
C PRO A 290 13.26 37.67 -29.07
N SER A 291 12.91 37.08 -30.20
CA SER A 291 13.42 37.54 -31.49
C SER A 291 12.78 38.89 -31.84
N SER A 292 13.59 39.89 -31.75
CA SER A 292 13.44 41.24 -32.22
C SER A 292 13.03 41.32 -33.69
N GLY A 293 12.05 42.18 -33.96
CA GLY A 293 12.07 43.09 -35.10
C GLY A 293 11.54 42.66 -36.46
N LYS A 294 10.40 43.19 -36.85
CA LYS A 294 10.37 44.09 -38.02
C LYS A 294 8.97 44.74 -38.13
N LYS A 295 8.94 46.06 -37.92
CA LYS A 295 7.85 46.92 -38.39
C LYS A 295 7.87 46.95 -39.91
N VAL A 296 6.71 46.71 -40.53
CA VAL A 296 6.41 47.17 -41.89
C VAL A 296 5.12 47.92 -41.81
N LEU A 297 5.20 49.22 -42.17
CA LEU A 297 4.10 50.15 -42.43
C LEU A 297 3.46 49.82 -43.79
N GLY A 298 2.15 50.11 -43.90
CA GLY A 298 1.39 50.18 -45.15
C GLY A 298 -0.01 49.65 -44.96
N ASP A 299 -0.94 50.38 -44.86
CA ASP A 299 -1.84 51.31 -45.60
C ASP A 299 -3.23 50.69 -45.76
N SER A 300 -4.19 51.52 -45.37
CA SER A 300 -5.58 51.73 -45.73
C SER A 300 -6.43 50.66 -46.37
N GLY A 301 -7.67 50.50 -45.85
CA GLY A 301 -8.84 50.42 -46.67
C GLY A 301 -9.91 49.39 -46.37
N ARG A 302 -11.06 49.89 -45.90
CA ARG A 302 -12.45 49.38 -46.11
C ARG A 302 -12.99 48.16 -45.35
N SER A 303 -13.89 48.54 -44.47
CA SER A 303 -15.18 47.93 -44.13
C SER A 303 -15.69 46.73 -44.96
N ALA A 304 -16.05 45.62 -44.25
CA ALA A 304 -17.27 44.89 -44.47
C ALA A 304 -17.57 43.97 -43.27
N ASP A 305 -18.74 44.18 -42.74
CA ASP A 305 -19.51 43.40 -41.78
C ASP A 305 -19.63 41.93 -42.24
N SER A 306 -19.22 40.97 -41.43
CA SER A 306 -19.80 39.64 -41.44
C SER A 306 -19.57 38.95 -40.12
N ARG A 307 -20.66 38.75 -39.39
CA ARG A 307 -20.78 37.92 -38.19
C ARG A 307 -20.18 36.53 -38.42
N ARG A 308 -18.96 36.30 -37.97
CA ARG A 308 -18.42 34.95 -37.85
C ARG A 308 -18.50 34.52 -36.39
N ARG A 309 -19.36 33.53 -36.15
CA ARG A 309 -19.37 32.76 -34.91
C ARG A 309 -17.98 32.15 -34.71
N PRO A 310 -17.40 32.17 -33.49
CA PRO A 310 -16.14 31.48 -33.24
C PRO A 310 -16.38 29.97 -33.39
N VAL A 311 -15.75 29.35 -34.39
CA VAL A 311 -15.59 27.93 -34.49
C VAL A 311 -14.61 27.57 -33.39
N MET A 312 -15.09 26.94 -32.31
CA MET A 312 -14.25 26.35 -31.29
C MET A 312 -13.36 25.29 -31.95
N SER A 313 -12.08 25.63 -32.09
CA SER A 313 -11.05 24.70 -32.49
C SER A 313 -10.85 23.67 -31.38
N TRP A 314 -11.22 22.43 -31.63
CA TRP A 314 -11.10 21.27 -30.74
C TRP A 314 -9.64 20.79 -30.49
N ASN A 315 -8.65 21.52 -30.97
CA ASN A 315 -7.26 21.07 -30.93
C ASN A 315 -6.40 21.59 -29.76
N ARG A 316 -7.03 22.01 -28.63
CA ARG A 316 -6.26 22.38 -27.44
C ARG A 316 -6.94 21.92 -26.16
N ILE A 317 -7.26 20.64 -26.08
CA ILE A 317 -7.43 19.96 -24.79
C ILE A 317 -6.08 19.29 -24.49
N THR A 318 -5.17 20.03 -23.95
CA THR A 318 -3.95 19.49 -23.37
C THR A 318 -4.31 18.75 -22.10
N ASN A 319 -3.87 17.53 -22.01
CA ASN A 319 -3.97 16.48 -20.99
C ASN A 319 -3.82 16.85 -19.50
N THR A 320 -4.15 18.07 -19.09
CA THR A 320 -3.97 18.54 -17.70
C THR A 320 -5.27 18.50 -16.89
N ASP A 321 -6.44 18.51 -17.55
CA ASP A 321 -7.70 18.83 -16.87
C ASP A 321 -8.49 17.59 -16.43
N GLU A 322 -8.20 16.41 -16.99
CA GLU A 322 -8.98 15.20 -16.72
C GLU A 322 -8.73 14.59 -15.32
N PHE A 323 -7.54 14.81 -14.77
CA PHE A 323 -7.24 14.35 -13.39
C PHE A 323 -7.74 15.35 -12.34
N GLU A 324 -7.78 16.61 -12.68
CA GLU A 324 -8.28 17.68 -11.80
C GLU A 324 -9.81 17.69 -11.71
N LEU A 325 -10.50 17.41 -12.83
CA LEU A 325 -11.96 17.26 -12.89
C LEU A 325 -12.49 16.06 -12.08
N LEU A 326 -11.72 14.96 -12.01
CA LEU A 326 -12.08 13.82 -11.17
C LEU A 326 -11.84 14.08 -9.67
N SER A 327 -11.06 15.10 -9.32
CA SER A 327 -10.79 15.46 -7.93
C SER A 327 -11.74 16.52 -7.36
N GLN A 328 -12.50 17.21 -8.20
CA GLN A 328 -13.38 18.33 -7.83
C GLN A 328 -14.87 18.05 -7.97
N ALA A 329 -15.30 16.83 -8.32
CA ALA A 329 -16.72 16.51 -8.39
C ALA A 329 -17.36 16.59 -6.99
N PRO A 330 -18.26 17.55 -6.71
CA PRO A 330 -18.97 17.60 -5.44
C PRO A 330 -19.92 16.40 -5.35
N ALA A 331 -20.04 15.86 -4.14
CA ALA A 331 -20.81 14.65 -3.81
C ALA A 331 -22.34 14.78 -3.93
N ASN A 332 -22.88 15.80 -4.60
CA ASN A 332 -24.31 16.02 -4.73
C ASN A 332 -24.65 16.45 -6.17
N HIS A 333 -24.76 15.49 -7.10
CA HIS A 333 -25.57 15.69 -8.29
C HIS A 333 -26.77 14.75 -8.26
N HIS A 334 -27.92 15.34 -7.96
CA HIS A 334 -29.25 14.79 -8.22
C HIS A 334 -29.42 14.70 -9.74
N TRP A 335 -29.58 13.48 -10.26
CA TRP A 335 -29.86 13.25 -11.68
C TRP A 335 -31.32 13.62 -11.95
N GLU A 336 -31.59 14.74 -12.64
CA GLU A 336 -32.87 14.95 -13.27
C GLU A 336 -32.95 14.09 -14.55
N PRO A 337 -34.08 13.41 -14.79
CA PRO A 337 -34.24 12.61 -16.01
C PRO A 337 -34.29 13.53 -17.25
N ILE A 338 -33.56 13.12 -18.29
CA ILE A 338 -33.53 13.78 -19.59
C ILE A 338 -34.98 13.74 -20.17
N PRO A 339 -35.57 14.89 -20.59
CA PRO A 339 -36.89 14.89 -21.20
C PRO A 339 -36.88 14.11 -22.52
N GLU A 340 -37.86 13.24 -22.69
CA GLU A 340 -38.09 12.47 -23.91
C GLU A 340 -38.28 13.40 -25.10
N LYS A 341 -37.63 13.07 -26.21
CA LYS A 341 -37.69 13.75 -27.48
C LYS A 341 -39.08 13.53 -28.09
N PRO A 342 -39.81 14.57 -28.55
CA PRO A 342 -41.11 14.37 -29.18
C PRO A 342 -40.99 13.60 -30.50
N GLU A 343 -41.85 12.61 -30.67
CA GLU A 343 -41.98 11.82 -31.89
C GLU A 343 -42.36 12.76 -33.06
N GLY A 344 -41.46 12.86 -34.03
CA GLY A 344 -41.71 13.53 -35.29
C GLY A 344 -42.45 12.61 -36.25
N HIS A 345 -43.66 13.00 -36.53
CA HIS A 345 -44.55 12.45 -37.57
C HIS A 345 -43.87 12.54 -38.95
N PHE A 346 -43.59 11.40 -39.58
CA PHE A 346 -43.22 11.32 -40.99
C PHE A 346 -44.46 10.98 -41.84
N PRO A 347 -44.76 11.71 -42.91
CA PRO A 347 -45.86 11.36 -43.80
C PRO A 347 -45.46 10.23 -44.77
N ASP A 348 -46.40 9.29 -44.91
CA ASP A 348 -46.39 8.22 -45.91
C ASP A 348 -46.20 8.78 -47.32
N ASN A 349 -45.36 8.15 -48.12
CA ASN A 349 -45.38 8.22 -49.56
C ASN A 349 -45.36 6.81 -50.15
N ASP A 350 -46.54 6.42 -50.62
CA ASP A 350 -46.84 5.35 -51.57
C ASP A 350 -45.83 5.31 -52.74
N LEU A 351 -45.31 4.16 -53.04
CA LEU A 351 -45.07 3.67 -54.39
C LEU A 351 -45.00 2.14 -54.39
N ARG A 352 -46.19 1.57 -54.75
CA ARG A 352 -46.31 0.20 -55.27
C ARG A 352 -45.40 0.02 -56.49
N LYS A 353 -44.78 -1.11 -56.61
CA LYS A 353 -44.70 -1.93 -57.85
C LYS A 353 -44.39 -3.39 -57.47
N GLU A 354 -45.29 -4.20 -57.91
CA GLU A 354 -45.27 -5.69 -57.92
C GLU A 354 -44.47 -6.23 -59.13
N PRO A 355 -44.51 -7.57 -59.39
CA PRO A 355 -43.34 -8.46 -59.31
C PRO A 355 -43.02 -9.07 -60.71
N GLY A 356 -41.91 -9.73 -60.82
CA GLY A 356 -41.49 -10.50 -62.00
C GLY A 356 -40.49 -11.60 -61.66
N GLN A 357 -40.97 -12.74 -61.60
CA GLN A 357 -40.75 -14.09 -62.08
C GLN A 357 -39.41 -14.39 -62.80
N ALA A 358 -38.87 -15.54 -62.38
CA ALA A 358 -38.22 -16.64 -63.17
C ALA A 358 -36.77 -16.39 -63.67
N VAL A 359 -35.84 -17.24 -63.34
CA VAL A 359 -35.52 -18.66 -63.62
C VAL A 359 -34.49 -19.13 -62.63
#